data_75ce3bad66aaec28f836009bab2d6e12
#
_entry.id   75ce3bad66aaec28f836009bab2d6e12
#
_cell.length_a   1.000
_cell.length_b   1.000
_cell.length_c   1.000
_cell.angle_alpha   90.00
_cell.angle_beta   90.00
_cell.angle_gamma   90.00
#
_symmetry.space_group_name_H-M   'P 1'
#
loop_
_entity.id
_entity.type
_entity.pdbx_description
1 polymer ?
#
loop_
_entity_poly.entity_id
_entity_poly.type
_entity_poly.pdbx_seq_one_letter_code
_entity_poly.pdbx_strand_id
1 'polypeptide(L)'
;MRVCIVPEYPMSLMTGGLQVQAEETCRALNALGEGVSAELFSWSEKRPLPDLYHFVSLPPYLVRLTELVRCAGRPYVLTLLFGGVRGTVRLRRAATRRWIRAHLLRQPGRSDAVQGAAAVVTITQADAVAAEVIFGVSPGRIHLVPNGVDERFFRGSPEVWHRAHGDAPFVLCVGAIQKRKGQLALAEACNQRRLPLVLLGPVLPDEAAYGQAVEAAMSVNSRHGGLWLRDLRNEDDLLVSAHAACRFFALWSVEETQPLSVMQAMAARKPVLLFRAPYTRDALFSGLAFTETLEPDRAAEALQRLWDAPQPTRLDSRFTWPEVARRLRTIYLTACGTKPDV
;
A
#
# COMPACT_ATOMS: atom_id res chain seq x y z
N MET A 1 -19.83 10.50 15.52
CA MET A 1 -18.99 11.27 14.58
C MET A 1 -19.02 10.57 13.22
N ARG A 2 -19.37 11.30 12.16
CA ARG A 2 -19.35 10.76 10.78
C ARG A 2 -18.10 11.24 10.06
N VAL A 3 -17.35 10.30 9.49
CA VAL A 3 -16.11 10.53 8.76
C VAL A 3 -16.32 10.18 7.28
N CYS A 4 -15.95 11.09 6.37
CA CYS A 4 -15.93 10.81 4.94
C CYS A 4 -14.50 10.54 4.48
N ILE A 5 -14.22 9.34 4.02
CA ILE A 5 -12.92 8.94 3.47
C ILE A 5 -12.90 9.26 1.98
N VAL A 6 -11.96 10.10 1.56
CA VAL A 6 -11.78 10.55 0.18
C VAL A 6 -10.61 9.77 -0.43
N PRO A 7 -10.86 8.75 -1.26
CA PRO A 7 -9.80 8.01 -1.93
C PRO A 7 -9.14 8.85 -3.02
N GLU A 8 -7.91 8.47 -3.42
CA GLU A 8 -7.17 9.17 -4.47
C GLU A 8 -7.91 9.12 -5.81
N TYR A 9 -8.45 7.98 -6.19
CA TYR A 9 -9.19 7.76 -7.44
C TYR A 9 -10.59 7.22 -7.18
N PRO A 10 -11.52 7.42 -8.11
CA PRO A 10 -12.80 6.71 -8.07
C PRO A 10 -12.57 5.20 -8.02
N MET A 11 -13.28 4.52 -7.12
CA MET A 11 -13.12 3.10 -6.82
C MET A 11 -13.34 2.19 -8.04
N SER A 12 -14.12 2.67 -9.02
CA SER A 12 -14.41 1.95 -10.27
C SER A 12 -13.32 2.03 -11.33
N LEU A 13 -12.37 2.97 -11.21
CA LEU A 13 -11.35 3.22 -12.25
C LEU A 13 -10.01 2.55 -11.98
N MET A 14 -9.67 2.33 -10.73
CA MET A 14 -8.38 1.73 -10.36
C MET A 14 -8.53 0.76 -9.20
N THR A 15 -7.88 -0.39 -9.34
CA THR A 15 -7.70 -1.35 -8.26
C THR A 15 -6.25 -1.30 -7.78
N GLY A 16 -6.03 -1.06 -6.49
CA GLY A 16 -4.67 -0.96 -5.96
C GLY A 16 -4.62 -0.81 -4.44
N GLY A 17 -3.44 -0.74 -3.88
CA GLY A 17 -3.22 -0.69 -2.43
C GLY A 17 -3.91 0.49 -1.74
N LEU A 18 -3.99 1.67 -2.37
CA LEU A 18 -4.66 2.84 -1.82
C LEU A 18 -6.18 2.69 -1.74
N GLN A 19 -6.75 1.99 -2.73
CA GLN A 19 -8.16 1.67 -2.73
C GLN A 19 -8.48 0.70 -1.59
N VAL A 20 -7.74 -0.41 -1.51
CA VAL A 20 -7.87 -1.37 -0.39
C VAL A 20 -7.70 -0.66 0.95
N GLN A 21 -6.73 0.25 1.08
CA GLN A 21 -6.54 1.04 2.29
C GLN A 21 -7.78 1.86 2.64
N ALA A 22 -8.39 2.56 1.68
CA ALA A 22 -9.58 3.37 1.93
C ALA A 22 -10.79 2.52 2.34
N GLU A 23 -11.04 1.41 1.61
CA GLU A 23 -12.13 0.47 1.89
C GLU A 23 -11.97 -0.19 3.26
N GLU A 24 -10.80 -0.76 3.54
CA GLU A 24 -10.54 -1.44 4.80
C GLU A 24 -10.56 -0.49 5.99
N THR A 25 -10.06 0.74 5.82
CA THR A 25 -10.16 1.78 6.86
C THR A 25 -11.62 2.09 7.15
N CYS A 26 -12.46 2.25 6.11
CA CYS A 26 -13.89 2.50 6.26
C CYS A 26 -14.58 1.33 6.97
N ARG A 27 -14.31 0.09 6.54
CA ARG A 27 -14.86 -1.13 7.14
C ARG A 27 -14.46 -1.28 8.60
N ALA A 28 -13.19 -1.09 8.92
CA ALA A 28 -12.65 -1.25 10.27
C ALA A 28 -13.19 -0.18 11.25
N LEU A 29 -13.34 1.08 10.80
CA LEU A 29 -13.95 2.13 11.61
C LEU A 29 -15.41 1.83 11.92
N ASN A 30 -16.17 1.33 10.94
CA ASN A 30 -17.57 0.94 11.15
C ASN A 30 -17.70 -0.29 12.06
N ALA A 31 -16.78 -1.25 11.94
CA ALA A 31 -16.76 -2.44 12.79
C ALA A 31 -16.36 -2.14 14.25
N LEU A 32 -15.64 -1.04 14.49
CA LEU A 32 -15.24 -0.63 15.83
C LEU A 32 -16.44 -0.26 16.72
N GLY A 33 -17.51 0.32 16.13
CA GLY A 33 -18.78 0.60 16.82
C GLY A 33 -18.73 1.66 17.92
N GLU A 34 -17.59 2.33 18.10
CA GLU A 34 -17.30 3.25 19.22
C GLU A 34 -17.71 4.71 18.91
N GLY A 35 -18.91 4.92 18.41
CA GLY A 35 -19.45 6.25 18.11
C GLY A 35 -18.84 6.95 16.88
N VAL A 36 -18.06 6.23 16.06
CA VAL A 36 -17.54 6.66 14.78
C VAL A 36 -18.16 5.83 13.67
N SER A 37 -18.68 6.49 12.64
CA SER A 37 -19.09 5.86 11.39
C SER A 37 -18.30 6.46 10.23
N ALA A 38 -17.92 5.63 9.26
CA ALA A 38 -17.16 6.04 8.11
C ALA A 38 -17.90 5.69 6.80
N GLU A 39 -17.78 6.56 5.81
CA GLU A 39 -18.31 6.36 4.48
C GLU A 39 -17.26 6.77 3.43
N LEU A 40 -17.31 6.14 2.26
CA LEU A 40 -16.49 6.57 1.13
C LEU A 40 -17.12 7.78 0.45
N PHE A 41 -16.29 8.71 -0.01
CA PHE A 41 -16.73 9.90 -0.72
C PHE A 41 -17.44 9.55 -2.02
N SER A 42 -18.60 10.16 -2.24
CA SER A 42 -19.40 10.04 -3.47
C SER A 42 -19.60 11.41 -4.10
N TRP A 43 -19.38 11.50 -5.40
CA TRP A 43 -19.60 12.73 -6.18
C TRP A 43 -21.08 12.96 -6.50
N SER A 44 -21.90 11.94 -6.50
CA SER A 44 -23.30 11.97 -6.98
C SER A 44 -24.32 12.05 -5.87
N GLU A 45 -23.97 11.67 -4.66
CA GLU A 45 -24.93 11.58 -3.57
C GLU A 45 -25.00 12.86 -2.75
N LYS A 46 -26.21 13.43 -2.63
CA LYS A 46 -26.49 14.53 -1.70
C LYS A 46 -26.69 13.96 -0.31
N ARG A 47 -25.66 14.03 0.52
CA ARG A 47 -25.70 13.65 1.93
C ARG A 47 -25.45 14.88 2.81
N PRO A 48 -25.92 14.89 4.08
CA PRO A 48 -25.49 15.89 5.03
C PRO A 48 -23.97 15.88 5.18
N LEU A 49 -23.35 17.05 5.35
CA LEU A 49 -21.89 17.15 5.53
C LEU A 49 -21.43 16.26 6.69
N PRO A 50 -20.35 15.48 6.51
CA PRO A 50 -19.75 14.72 7.60
C PRO A 50 -19.10 15.66 8.62
N ASP A 51 -18.76 15.13 9.78
CA ASP A 51 -18.06 15.89 10.82
C ASP A 51 -16.59 16.11 10.47
N LEU A 52 -15.99 15.18 9.71
CA LEU A 52 -14.59 15.19 9.30
C LEU A 52 -14.41 14.53 7.92
N TYR A 53 -13.45 15.04 7.14
CA TYR A 53 -12.97 14.40 5.92
C TYR A 53 -11.57 13.82 6.12
N HIS A 54 -11.32 12.63 5.61
CA HIS A 54 -9.99 12.03 5.57
C HIS A 54 -9.57 11.76 4.13
N PHE A 55 -8.63 12.53 3.62
CA PHE A 55 -8.07 12.36 2.28
C PHE A 55 -6.94 11.32 2.32
N VAL A 56 -7.12 10.24 1.58
CA VAL A 56 -6.10 9.20 1.39
C VAL A 56 -5.28 9.57 0.17
N SER A 57 -4.11 10.16 0.37
CA SER A 57 -3.33 10.86 -0.64
C SER A 57 -3.85 12.26 -1.01
N LEU A 58 -3.01 13.07 -1.64
CA LEU A 58 -3.36 14.43 -2.06
C LEU A 58 -2.80 14.73 -3.47
N PRO A 59 -3.37 14.16 -4.52
CA PRO A 59 -3.04 14.55 -5.89
C PRO A 59 -3.51 15.98 -6.19
N PRO A 60 -2.96 16.65 -7.22
CA PRO A 60 -3.27 18.05 -7.52
C PRO A 60 -4.76 18.35 -7.66
N TYR A 61 -5.55 17.45 -8.22
CA TYR A 61 -6.99 17.63 -8.42
C TYR A 61 -7.82 17.58 -7.13
N LEU A 62 -7.33 16.99 -6.04
CA LEU A 62 -7.99 16.99 -4.74
C LEU A 62 -7.67 18.23 -3.89
N VAL A 63 -6.67 19.02 -4.26
CA VAL A 63 -6.31 20.25 -3.52
C VAL A 63 -7.49 21.19 -3.42
N ARG A 64 -8.22 21.41 -4.52
CA ARG A 64 -9.42 22.28 -4.51
C ARG A 64 -10.52 21.74 -3.59
N LEU A 65 -10.67 20.42 -3.48
CA LEU A 65 -11.65 19.82 -2.58
C LEU A 65 -11.32 20.10 -1.12
N THR A 66 -10.05 20.12 -0.70
CA THR A 66 -9.65 20.49 0.66
C THR A 66 -10.00 21.93 1.00
N GLU A 67 -9.90 22.85 0.04
CA GLU A 67 -10.33 24.24 0.21
C GLU A 67 -11.85 24.33 0.42
N LEU A 68 -12.63 23.61 -0.38
CA LEU A 68 -14.10 23.59 -0.25
C LEU A 68 -14.53 23.00 1.10
N VAL A 69 -13.89 21.95 1.56
CA VAL A 69 -14.13 21.35 2.88
C VAL A 69 -13.87 22.38 3.99
N ARG A 70 -12.77 23.11 3.90
CA ARG A 70 -12.41 24.17 4.85
C ARG A 70 -13.42 25.32 4.81
N CYS A 71 -13.83 25.76 3.62
CA CYS A 71 -14.86 26.80 3.48
C CYS A 71 -16.21 26.38 4.05
N ALA A 72 -16.51 25.07 4.03
CA ALA A 72 -17.69 24.50 4.68
C ALA A 72 -17.56 24.37 6.21
N GLY A 73 -16.46 24.86 6.81
CA GLY A 73 -16.22 24.83 8.24
C GLY A 73 -15.96 23.40 8.78
N ARG A 74 -15.50 22.48 7.93
CA ARG A 74 -15.21 21.11 8.35
C ARG A 74 -13.71 20.85 8.45
N PRO A 75 -13.25 20.19 9.54
CA PRO A 75 -11.87 19.74 9.63
C PRO A 75 -11.59 18.61 8.65
N TYR A 76 -10.32 18.45 8.28
CA TYR A 76 -9.87 17.30 7.50
C TYR A 76 -8.51 16.80 7.97
N VAL A 77 -8.30 15.50 7.77
CA VAL A 77 -7.05 14.78 7.97
C VAL A 77 -6.49 14.39 6.60
N LEU A 78 -5.18 14.40 6.45
CA LEU A 78 -4.48 13.98 5.24
C LEU A 78 -3.58 12.79 5.51
N THR A 79 -3.74 11.71 4.78
CA THR A 79 -2.67 10.71 4.64
C THR A 79 -1.72 11.16 3.54
N LEU A 80 -0.44 11.37 3.86
CA LEU A 80 0.59 11.73 2.90
C LEU A 80 1.50 10.54 2.60
N LEU A 81 1.68 10.28 1.30
CA LEU A 81 2.50 9.21 0.76
C LEU A 81 3.54 9.81 -0.18
N PHE A 82 4.80 9.42 -0.01
CA PHE A 82 5.91 9.97 -0.79
C PHE A 82 6.65 8.91 -1.64
N GLY A 83 6.16 7.68 -1.69
CA GLY A 83 6.67 6.64 -2.57
C GLY A 83 8.18 6.35 -2.39
N GLY A 84 8.61 6.10 -1.16
CA GLY A 84 10.01 5.72 -0.92
C GLY A 84 11.02 6.84 -1.20
N VAL A 85 10.91 7.93 -0.48
CA VAL A 85 11.69 9.15 -0.69
C VAL A 85 13.20 8.91 -0.75
N ARG A 86 13.81 9.32 -1.87
CA ARG A 86 15.24 9.21 -2.12
C ARG A 86 16.04 10.30 -1.37
N GLY A 87 16.42 10.01 -0.10
CA GLY A 87 17.43 10.73 0.67
C GLY A 87 17.13 12.21 1.04
N THR A 88 17.57 12.63 2.22
CA THR A 88 17.37 13.97 2.80
C THR A 88 17.85 15.13 1.93
N VAL A 89 18.91 14.96 1.11
CA VAL A 89 19.43 16.01 0.23
C VAL A 89 18.48 16.30 -0.93
N ARG A 90 17.85 15.28 -1.53
CA ARG A 90 16.82 15.47 -2.57
C ARG A 90 15.56 16.09 -2.00
N LEU A 91 15.17 15.71 -0.78
CA LEU A 91 14.06 16.32 -0.05
C LEU A 91 14.27 17.81 0.18
N ARG A 92 15.45 18.20 0.69
CA ARG A 92 15.79 19.62 0.91
C ARG A 92 15.81 20.40 -0.41
N ARG A 93 16.38 19.86 -1.48
CA ARG A 93 16.36 20.49 -2.83
C ARG A 93 14.94 20.61 -3.37
N ALA A 94 14.07 19.62 -3.15
CA ALA A 94 12.67 19.66 -3.53
C ALA A 94 11.91 20.73 -2.72
N ALA A 95 12.17 20.84 -1.42
CA ALA A 95 11.60 21.85 -0.56
C ALA A 95 12.01 23.27 -0.98
N THR A 96 13.29 23.52 -1.30
CA THR A 96 13.80 24.81 -1.78
C THR A 96 13.19 25.19 -3.13
N ARG A 97 13.17 24.27 -4.12
CA ARG A 97 12.54 24.51 -5.41
C ARG A 97 11.04 24.81 -5.29
N ARG A 98 10.37 24.17 -4.36
CA ARG A 98 8.95 24.34 -4.10
C ARG A 98 8.66 25.65 -3.41
N TRP A 99 9.47 26.08 -2.43
CA TRP A 99 9.38 27.39 -1.80
C TRP A 99 9.50 28.49 -2.84
N ILE A 100 10.49 28.41 -3.75
CA ILE A 100 10.66 29.35 -4.85
C ILE A 100 9.40 29.36 -5.76
N ARG A 101 8.86 28.20 -6.15
CA ARG A 101 7.66 28.12 -6.99
C ARG A 101 6.41 28.65 -6.29
N ALA A 102 6.21 28.33 -5.02
CA ALA A 102 5.06 28.80 -4.25
C ALA A 102 5.06 30.34 -4.10
N HIS A 103 6.25 30.94 -3.92
CA HIS A 103 6.38 32.39 -3.81
C HIS A 103 6.30 33.13 -5.14
N LEU A 104 6.83 32.54 -6.22
CA LEU A 104 6.84 33.18 -7.55
C LEU A 104 5.53 33.02 -8.34
N LEU A 105 4.77 31.95 -8.13
CA LEU A 105 3.61 31.61 -8.96
C LEU A 105 2.25 31.78 -8.29
N ARG A 106 2.18 32.16 -7.01
CA ARG A 106 0.92 32.36 -6.23
C ARG A 106 -0.20 31.34 -6.52
N GLN A 107 0.16 30.13 -6.90
CA GLN A 107 -0.84 29.08 -7.05
C GLN A 107 -1.19 28.51 -5.67
N PRO A 108 -2.48 28.52 -5.25
CA PRO A 108 -2.91 27.82 -4.05
C PRO A 108 -2.47 26.37 -4.19
N GLY A 109 -1.45 26.04 -3.42
CA GLY A 109 -0.70 24.84 -3.67
C GLY A 109 -1.04 23.75 -2.69
N ARG A 110 -0.57 22.57 -3.03
CA ARG A 110 -0.54 21.38 -2.18
C ARG A 110 0.00 21.69 -0.76
N SER A 111 0.86 22.72 -0.63
CA SER A 111 1.38 23.19 0.66
C SER A 111 0.28 23.75 1.56
N ASP A 112 -0.61 24.60 1.02
CA ASP A 112 -1.69 25.23 1.81
C ASP A 112 -2.72 24.17 2.26
N ALA A 113 -3.00 23.19 1.38
CA ALA A 113 -3.83 22.05 1.74
C ALA A 113 -3.21 21.22 2.87
N VAL A 114 -1.89 20.99 2.86
CA VAL A 114 -1.21 20.25 3.93
C VAL A 114 -1.17 21.08 5.21
N GLN A 115 -0.89 22.38 5.13
CA GLN A 115 -0.88 23.27 6.30
C GLN A 115 -2.28 23.48 6.90
N GLY A 116 -3.33 23.44 6.09
CA GLY A 116 -4.72 23.56 6.53
C GLY A 116 -5.32 22.29 7.13
N ALA A 117 -4.64 21.13 7.03
CA ALA A 117 -5.11 19.89 7.63
C ALA A 117 -5.07 19.98 9.18
N ALA A 118 -6.08 19.44 9.85
CA ALA A 118 -6.08 19.34 11.32
C ALA A 118 -5.00 18.35 11.82
N ALA A 119 -4.77 17.27 11.07
CA ALA A 119 -3.70 16.31 11.31
C ALA A 119 -3.18 15.74 10.00
N VAL A 120 -1.92 15.30 10.00
CA VAL A 120 -1.27 14.62 8.90
C VAL A 120 -0.93 13.20 9.35
N VAL A 121 -1.44 12.23 8.62
CA VAL A 121 -1.12 10.80 8.80
C VAL A 121 -0.03 10.42 7.82
N THR A 122 0.95 9.67 8.28
CA THR A 122 2.00 9.08 7.45
C THR A 122 2.09 7.59 7.72
N ILE A 123 2.43 6.80 6.71
CA ILE A 123 2.48 5.34 6.82
C ILE A 123 3.85 4.88 7.31
N THR A 124 4.91 5.59 6.90
CA THR A 124 6.29 5.27 7.26
C THR A 124 6.97 6.45 7.96
N GLN A 125 8.03 6.15 8.72
CA GLN A 125 8.87 7.20 9.31
C GLN A 125 9.52 8.09 8.24
N ALA A 126 9.85 7.53 7.08
CA ALA A 126 10.39 8.28 5.95
C ALA A 126 9.38 9.31 5.42
N ASP A 127 8.10 8.94 5.36
CA ASP A 127 7.01 9.87 4.98
C ASP A 127 6.82 10.97 6.03
N ALA A 128 6.95 10.65 7.32
CA ALA A 128 6.88 11.64 8.40
C ALA A 128 7.99 12.71 8.26
N VAL A 129 9.23 12.27 8.06
CA VAL A 129 10.36 13.17 7.78
C VAL A 129 10.13 13.98 6.50
N ALA A 130 9.56 13.37 5.47
CA ALA A 130 9.25 14.07 4.23
C ALA A 130 8.15 15.13 4.42
N ALA A 131 7.12 14.86 5.20
CA ALA A 131 6.06 15.82 5.54
C ALA A 131 6.62 17.04 6.28
N GLU A 132 7.50 16.82 7.25
CA GLU A 132 8.20 17.88 7.97
C GLU A 132 9.10 18.71 7.04
N VAL A 133 10.00 18.07 6.29
CA VAL A 133 11.01 18.75 5.45
C VAL A 133 10.41 19.44 4.24
N ILE A 134 9.43 18.80 3.55
CA ILE A 134 8.86 19.35 2.32
C ILE A 134 7.78 20.38 2.60
N PHE A 135 6.94 20.13 3.59
CA PHE A 135 5.76 20.95 3.85
C PHE A 135 5.86 21.80 5.13
N GLY A 136 6.89 21.58 5.97
CA GLY A 136 7.03 22.28 7.23
C GLY A 136 5.95 21.90 8.25
N VAL A 137 5.39 20.69 8.16
CA VAL A 137 4.40 20.22 9.14
C VAL A 137 5.07 20.05 10.49
N SER A 138 4.49 20.65 11.55
CA SER A 138 5.04 20.47 12.89
C SER A 138 4.92 19.02 13.36
N PRO A 139 5.93 18.48 14.07
CA PRO A 139 5.93 17.09 14.53
C PRO A 139 4.67 16.69 15.31
N GLY A 140 4.12 17.60 16.14
CA GLY A 140 2.90 17.34 16.91
C GLY A 140 1.62 17.17 16.08
N ARG A 141 1.66 17.47 14.76
CA ARG A 141 0.55 17.25 13.83
C ARG A 141 0.76 16.03 12.93
N ILE A 142 1.91 15.38 13.03
CA ILE A 142 2.25 14.19 12.23
C ILE A 142 1.99 12.95 13.07
N HIS A 143 1.17 12.05 12.56
CA HIS A 143 0.82 10.80 13.20
C HIS A 143 1.25 9.63 12.32
N LEU A 144 2.12 8.76 12.86
CA LEU A 144 2.56 7.54 12.18
C LEU A 144 1.51 6.44 12.37
N VAL A 145 0.74 6.17 11.33
CA VAL A 145 -0.27 5.10 11.28
C VAL A 145 0.02 4.22 10.08
N PRO A 146 0.68 3.07 10.27
CA PRO A 146 0.98 2.15 9.19
C PRO A 146 -0.28 1.53 8.59
N ASN A 147 -0.15 0.89 7.44
CA ASN A 147 -1.23 0.09 6.86
C ASN A 147 -1.62 -1.07 7.79
N GLY A 148 -2.88 -1.46 7.72
CA GLY A 148 -3.37 -2.68 8.35
C GLY A 148 -3.31 -3.88 7.43
N VAL A 149 -3.43 -5.06 8.02
CA VAL A 149 -3.63 -6.34 7.34
C VAL A 149 -4.87 -7.00 7.91
N ASP A 150 -5.67 -7.64 7.07
CA ASP A 150 -6.81 -8.42 7.51
C ASP A 150 -6.34 -9.60 8.39
N GLU A 151 -6.99 -9.79 9.52
CA GLU A 151 -6.66 -10.84 10.49
C GLU A 151 -6.70 -12.25 9.90
N ARG A 152 -7.45 -12.45 8.80
CA ARG A 152 -7.50 -13.72 8.08
C ARG A 152 -6.12 -14.18 7.58
N PHE A 153 -5.20 -13.25 7.23
CA PHE A 153 -3.85 -13.61 6.80
C PHE A 153 -2.98 -14.18 7.94
N PHE A 154 -3.23 -13.80 9.19
CA PHE A 154 -2.50 -14.34 10.34
C PHE A 154 -2.92 -15.79 10.68
N ARG A 155 -4.09 -16.22 10.19
CA ARG A 155 -4.71 -17.54 10.50
C ARG A 155 -5.01 -18.34 9.23
N GLY A 156 -4.53 -17.86 8.06
CA GLY A 156 -4.84 -18.47 6.76
C GLY A 156 -4.42 -19.93 6.68
N SER A 157 -5.27 -20.74 6.06
CA SER A 157 -5.01 -22.13 5.74
C SER A 157 -4.73 -22.29 4.23
N PRO A 158 -3.84 -23.19 3.81
CA PRO A 158 -3.57 -23.49 2.40
C PRO A 158 -4.66 -24.32 1.72
N GLU A 159 -5.66 -24.80 2.44
CA GLU A 159 -6.60 -25.82 1.96
C GLU A 159 -7.47 -25.38 0.77
N VAL A 160 -7.92 -24.10 0.74
CA VAL A 160 -8.71 -23.59 -0.39
C VAL A 160 -7.86 -23.56 -1.65
N TRP A 161 -6.60 -23.15 -1.53
CA TRP A 161 -5.64 -23.17 -2.63
C TRP A 161 -5.33 -24.60 -3.10
N HIS A 162 -4.98 -25.49 -2.17
CA HIS A 162 -4.64 -26.88 -2.46
C HIS A 162 -5.78 -27.63 -3.17
N ARG A 163 -7.02 -27.36 -2.79
CA ARG A 163 -8.20 -27.96 -3.39
C ARG A 163 -8.42 -27.48 -4.83
N ALA A 164 -8.10 -26.21 -5.11
CA ALA A 164 -8.29 -25.61 -6.43
C ALA A 164 -7.11 -25.87 -7.39
N HIS A 165 -5.88 -25.90 -6.88
CA HIS A 165 -4.65 -25.86 -7.70
C HIS A 165 -3.60 -26.90 -7.33
N GLY A 166 -3.86 -27.76 -6.32
CA GLY A 166 -2.89 -28.74 -5.82
C GLY A 166 -1.92 -28.15 -4.79
N ASP A 167 -1.06 -29.01 -4.26
CA ASP A 167 -0.14 -28.74 -3.15
C ASP A 167 1.32 -28.48 -3.56
N ALA A 168 1.58 -28.42 -4.88
CA ALA A 168 2.90 -28.14 -5.40
C ALA A 168 3.42 -26.78 -4.90
N PRO A 169 4.70 -26.70 -4.46
CA PRO A 169 5.26 -25.45 -3.97
C PRO A 169 5.43 -24.43 -5.10
N PHE A 170 5.21 -23.14 -4.80
CA PHE A 170 5.33 -22.05 -5.77
C PHE A 170 5.82 -20.75 -5.15
N VAL A 171 6.38 -19.87 -5.98
CA VAL A 171 6.65 -18.46 -5.65
C VAL A 171 5.37 -17.67 -5.85
N LEU A 172 4.98 -16.85 -4.88
CA LEU A 172 3.80 -16.00 -4.99
C LEU A 172 4.20 -14.53 -5.22
N CYS A 173 3.54 -13.87 -6.17
CA CYS A 173 3.60 -12.42 -6.36
C CYS A 173 2.18 -11.87 -6.52
N VAL A 174 1.80 -10.89 -5.70
CA VAL A 174 0.46 -10.29 -5.69
C VAL A 174 0.54 -8.79 -5.94
N GLY A 175 -0.27 -8.33 -6.88
CA GLY A 175 -0.43 -6.91 -7.21
C GLY A 175 -0.70 -6.68 -8.69
N ALA A 176 -1.32 -5.54 -9.00
CA ALA A 176 -1.55 -5.14 -10.39
C ALA A 176 -0.23 -5.14 -11.19
N ILE A 177 -0.30 -5.62 -12.42
CA ILE A 177 0.86 -5.73 -13.31
C ILE A 177 1.25 -4.33 -13.77
N GLN A 178 2.45 -3.92 -13.38
CA GLN A 178 3.04 -2.61 -13.67
C GLN A 178 4.55 -2.74 -13.82
N LYS A 179 5.14 -2.03 -14.77
CA LYS A 179 6.59 -2.02 -15.00
C LYS A 179 7.40 -1.76 -13.73
N ARG A 180 6.94 -0.83 -12.87
CA ARG A 180 7.62 -0.51 -11.61
C ARG A 180 7.66 -1.67 -10.60
N LYS A 181 6.77 -2.68 -10.75
CA LYS A 181 6.69 -3.83 -9.83
C LYS A 181 7.56 -5.01 -10.21
N GLY A 182 8.21 -4.97 -11.37
CA GLY A 182 9.24 -5.93 -11.76
C GLY A 182 8.76 -7.36 -12.02
N GLN A 183 7.45 -7.57 -12.29
CA GLN A 183 6.90 -8.93 -12.47
C GLN A 183 7.49 -9.65 -13.69
N LEU A 184 7.86 -8.93 -14.76
CA LEU A 184 8.52 -9.55 -15.92
C LEU A 184 9.88 -10.14 -15.53
N ALA A 185 10.75 -9.34 -14.89
CA ALA A 185 12.06 -9.80 -14.42
C ALA A 185 11.93 -10.98 -13.43
N LEU A 186 10.91 -10.96 -12.57
CA LEU A 186 10.63 -12.06 -11.64
C LEU A 186 10.23 -13.32 -12.40
N ALA A 187 9.34 -13.22 -13.40
CA ALA A 187 8.90 -14.36 -14.21
C ALA A 187 10.07 -14.98 -15.03
N GLU A 188 10.91 -14.13 -15.63
CA GLU A 188 12.08 -14.56 -16.37
C GLU A 188 13.10 -15.28 -15.46
N ALA A 189 13.36 -14.74 -14.26
CA ALA A 189 14.25 -15.37 -13.29
C ALA A 189 13.69 -16.72 -12.77
N CYS A 190 12.35 -16.80 -12.54
CA CYS A 190 11.70 -18.06 -12.19
C CYS A 190 11.82 -19.07 -13.32
N ASN A 191 11.68 -18.66 -14.59
CA ASN A 191 11.84 -19.54 -15.74
C ASN A 191 13.25 -20.16 -15.84
N GLN A 192 14.30 -19.39 -15.57
CA GLN A 192 15.67 -19.87 -15.56
C GLN A 192 15.93 -20.96 -14.52
N ARG A 193 15.25 -20.88 -13.38
CA ARG A 193 15.36 -21.86 -12.29
C ARG A 193 14.26 -22.91 -12.31
N ARG A 194 13.36 -22.87 -13.31
CA ARG A 194 12.20 -23.75 -13.43
C ARG A 194 11.32 -23.74 -12.16
N LEU A 195 11.23 -22.58 -11.50
CA LEU A 195 10.40 -22.40 -10.32
C LEU A 195 8.98 -22.02 -10.73
N PRO A 196 7.94 -22.69 -10.22
CA PRO A 196 6.57 -22.27 -10.45
C PRO A 196 6.32 -20.88 -9.87
N LEU A 197 5.80 -19.97 -10.69
CA LEU A 197 5.41 -18.62 -10.27
C LEU A 197 3.89 -18.47 -10.35
N VAL A 198 3.27 -18.06 -9.27
CA VAL A 198 1.87 -17.65 -9.24
C VAL A 198 1.81 -16.12 -9.19
N LEU A 199 1.23 -15.53 -10.25
CA LEU A 199 0.91 -14.11 -10.29
C LEU A 199 -0.57 -13.90 -9.98
N LEU A 200 -0.89 -13.00 -9.07
CA LEU A 200 -2.27 -12.62 -8.72
C LEU A 200 -2.43 -11.11 -8.92
N GLY A 201 -3.30 -10.73 -9.86
CA GLY A 201 -3.66 -9.34 -10.13
C GLY A 201 -3.83 -9.00 -11.61
N PRO A 202 -4.61 -7.92 -11.90
CA PRO A 202 -4.92 -7.48 -13.25
C PRO A 202 -3.76 -6.71 -13.89
N VAL A 203 -3.79 -6.58 -15.21
CA VAL A 203 -2.98 -5.60 -15.94
C VAL A 203 -3.66 -4.24 -15.85
N LEU A 204 -2.92 -3.20 -15.49
CA LEU A 204 -3.49 -1.85 -15.55
C LEU A 204 -3.68 -1.40 -17.00
N PRO A 205 -4.69 -0.57 -17.29
CA PRO A 205 -5.02 -0.14 -18.66
C PRO A 205 -3.85 0.54 -19.40
N ASP A 206 -3.03 1.30 -18.69
CA ASP A 206 -1.86 2.01 -19.21
C ASP A 206 -0.59 1.15 -19.31
N GLU A 207 -0.64 -0.11 -18.85
CA GLU A 207 0.47 -1.06 -18.84
C GLU A 207 0.27 -2.24 -19.81
N ALA A 208 -0.59 -2.09 -20.82
CA ALA A 208 -0.97 -3.19 -21.72
C ALA A 208 0.24 -3.87 -22.41
N ALA A 209 1.21 -3.08 -22.92
CA ALA A 209 2.40 -3.62 -23.57
C ALA A 209 3.30 -4.40 -22.58
N TYR A 210 3.43 -3.90 -21.34
CA TYR A 210 4.15 -4.62 -20.28
C TYR A 210 3.40 -5.90 -19.89
N GLY A 211 2.08 -5.84 -19.80
CA GLY A 211 1.22 -7.01 -19.56
C GLY A 211 1.41 -8.12 -20.57
N GLN A 212 1.53 -7.77 -21.86
CA GLN A 212 1.82 -8.76 -22.94
C GLN A 212 3.19 -9.43 -22.75
N ALA A 213 4.22 -8.65 -22.38
CA ALA A 213 5.55 -9.22 -22.09
C ALA A 213 5.51 -10.18 -20.89
N VAL A 214 4.79 -9.82 -19.82
CA VAL A 214 4.59 -10.70 -18.66
C VAL A 214 3.83 -11.96 -19.06
N GLU A 215 2.80 -11.86 -19.92
CA GLU A 215 2.04 -13.00 -20.40
C GLU A 215 2.91 -13.99 -21.21
N ALA A 216 3.78 -13.47 -22.06
CA ALA A 216 4.74 -14.30 -22.78
C ALA A 216 5.68 -15.05 -21.81
N ALA A 217 6.22 -14.37 -20.79
CA ALA A 217 7.07 -14.99 -19.78
C ALA A 217 6.30 -16.03 -18.94
N MET A 218 5.05 -15.76 -18.59
CA MET A 218 4.19 -16.69 -17.85
C MET A 218 3.74 -17.89 -18.70
N SER A 219 3.61 -17.73 -20.02
CA SER A 219 3.38 -18.87 -20.93
C SER A 219 4.55 -19.86 -20.90
N VAL A 220 5.78 -19.39 -20.73
CA VAL A 220 6.94 -20.28 -20.49
C VAL A 220 6.85 -20.90 -19.09
N ASN A 221 6.53 -20.09 -18.07
CA ASN A 221 6.47 -20.54 -16.68
C ASN A 221 5.37 -21.59 -16.42
N SER A 222 4.28 -21.57 -17.20
CA SER A 222 3.21 -22.57 -17.09
C SER A 222 3.70 -24.01 -17.30
N ARG A 223 4.77 -24.20 -18.08
CA ARG A 223 5.44 -25.51 -18.26
C ARG A 223 6.12 -26.01 -16.98
N HIS A 224 6.32 -25.14 -16.02
CA HIS A 224 6.89 -25.42 -14.71
C HIS A 224 5.84 -25.41 -13.60
N GLY A 225 4.54 -25.32 -13.95
CA GLY A 225 3.42 -25.25 -13.00
C GLY A 225 3.04 -23.82 -12.58
N GLY A 226 3.54 -22.81 -13.29
CA GLY A 226 3.16 -21.41 -13.01
C GLY A 226 1.75 -21.09 -13.45
N LEU A 227 1.14 -20.08 -12.80
CA LEU A 227 -0.24 -19.68 -12.98
C LEU A 227 -0.39 -18.16 -12.86
N TRP A 228 -1.28 -17.56 -13.64
CA TRP A 228 -1.65 -16.17 -13.50
C TRP A 228 -3.17 -16.01 -13.40
N LEU A 229 -3.64 -15.53 -12.21
CA LEU A 229 -5.04 -15.22 -11.95
C LEU A 229 -5.21 -13.70 -11.91
N ARG A 230 -6.09 -13.17 -12.78
CA ARG A 230 -6.24 -11.71 -13.00
C ARG A 230 -7.32 -11.07 -12.14
N ASP A 231 -8.35 -11.81 -11.74
CA ASP A 231 -9.60 -11.27 -11.19
C ASP A 231 -9.82 -11.56 -9.69
N LEU A 232 -8.74 -11.83 -8.95
CA LEU A 232 -8.84 -12.05 -7.49
C LEU A 232 -9.01 -10.72 -6.74
N ARG A 233 -10.00 -10.69 -5.84
CA ARG A 233 -10.28 -9.57 -4.95
C ARG A 233 -9.60 -9.75 -3.60
N ASN A 234 -9.45 -8.66 -2.85
CA ASN A 234 -8.84 -8.71 -1.52
C ASN A 234 -9.68 -9.52 -0.51
N GLU A 235 -11.00 -9.61 -0.71
CA GLU A 235 -11.93 -10.38 0.13
C GLU A 235 -11.88 -11.90 -0.13
N ASP A 236 -11.30 -12.34 -1.26
CA ASP A 236 -11.35 -13.75 -1.66
C ASP A 236 -10.53 -14.63 -0.72
N ASP A 237 -11.13 -15.69 -0.21
CA ASP A 237 -10.45 -16.68 0.62
C ASP A 237 -9.31 -17.38 -0.13
N LEU A 238 -9.41 -17.47 -1.46
CA LEU A 238 -8.36 -18.00 -2.31
C LEU A 238 -7.08 -17.15 -2.22
N LEU A 239 -7.18 -15.82 -2.10
CA LEU A 239 -6.02 -14.94 -1.92
C LEU A 239 -5.32 -15.21 -0.57
N VAL A 240 -6.08 -15.33 0.52
CA VAL A 240 -5.55 -15.66 1.85
C VAL A 240 -4.89 -17.03 1.81
N SER A 241 -5.55 -18.01 1.19
CA SER A 241 -5.06 -19.38 1.07
C SER A 241 -3.82 -19.49 0.18
N ALA A 242 -3.71 -18.70 -0.90
CA ALA A 242 -2.51 -18.62 -1.73
C ALA A 242 -1.28 -18.13 -0.92
N HIS A 243 -1.47 -17.10 -0.09
CA HIS A 243 -0.41 -16.67 0.83
C HIS A 243 -0.02 -17.78 1.80
N ALA A 244 -0.98 -18.50 2.36
CA ALA A 244 -0.72 -19.63 3.26
C ALA A 244 -0.07 -20.84 2.56
N ALA A 245 -0.35 -21.06 1.27
CA ALA A 245 0.17 -22.19 0.49
C ALA A 245 1.56 -21.94 -0.10
N CYS A 246 1.90 -20.70 -0.48
CA CYS A 246 3.13 -20.42 -1.19
C CYS A 246 4.39 -20.88 -0.44
N ARG A 247 5.44 -21.23 -1.16
CA ARG A 247 6.74 -21.53 -0.57
C ARG A 247 7.39 -20.27 -0.04
N PHE A 248 7.34 -19.19 -0.82
CA PHE A 248 7.70 -17.84 -0.41
C PHE A 248 7.01 -16.80 -1.30
N PHE A 249 6.97 -15.56 -0.82
CA PHE A 249 6.45 -14.41 -1.52
C PHE A 249 7.60 -13.58 -2.13
N ALA A 250 7.42 -13.07 -3.35
CA ALA A 250 8.38 -12.19 -3.99
C ALA A 250 7.72 -10.93 -4.54
N LEU A 251 8.33 -9.76 -4.30
CA LEU A 251 7.95 -8.49 -4.92
C LEU A 251 9.19 -7.69 -5.29
N TRP A 252 9.38 -7.43 -6.60
CA TRP A 252 10.56 -6.75 -7.11
C TRP A 252 10.28 -5.31 -7.51
N SER A 253 9.42 -4.65 -6.73
CA SER A 253 9.05 -3.26 -6.98
C SER A 253 10.21 -2.30 -6.71
N VAL A 254 10.41 -1.36 -7.63
CA VAL A 254 11.40 -0.29 -7.49
C VAL A 254 10.87 0.89 -6.68
N GLU A 255 9.54 0.97 -6.51
CA GLU A 255 8.89 2.06 -5.80
C GLU A 255 7.61 1.57 -5.11
N GLU A 256 7.60 1.67 -3.80
CA GLU A 256 6.46 1.41 -2.92
C GLU A 256 6.56 2.34 -1.70
N THR A 257 5.50 2.43 -0.92
CA THR A 257 5.55 3.00 0.44
C THR A 257 5.56 1.86 1.45
N GLN A 258 4.44 1.19 1.57
CA GLN A 258 4.28 0.02 2.45
C GLN A 258 3.33 -0.97 1.75
N PRO A 259 3.88 -1.88 0.90
CA PRO A 259 3.08 -2.76 0.07
C PRO A 259 2.28 -3.75 0.91
N LEU A 260 0.95 -3.69 0.79
CA LEU A 260 0.01 -4.55 1.53
C LEU A 260 0.29 -6.04 1.30
N SER A 261 0.58 -6.44 0.07
CA SER A 261 0.82 -7.85 -0.27
C SER A 261 2.07 -8.43 0.42
N VAL A 262 3.09 -7.60 0.67
CA VAL A 262 4.27 -7.98 1.48
C VAL A 262 3.86 -8.20 2.93
N MET A 263 3.07 -7.28 3.48
CA MET A 263 2.58 -7.39 4.85
C MET A 263 1.67 -8.60 5.03
N GLN A 264 0.82 -8.89 4.04
CA GLN A 264 -0.03 -10.09 4.00
C GLN A 264 0.82 -11.38 4.03
N ALA A 265 1.91 -11.43 3.24
CA ALA A 265 2.84 -12.54 3.26
C ALA A 265 3.54 -12.70 4.61
N MET A 266 3.98 -11.60 5.23
CA MET A 266 4.57 -11.60 6.57
C MET A 266 3.57 -12.04 7.64
N ALA A 267 2.30 -11.63 7.54
CA ALA A 267 1.22 -12.08 8.42
C ALA A 267 0.99 -13.60 8.28
N ALA A 268 1.04 -14.13 7.07
CA ALA A 268 0.99 -15.56 6.78
C ALA A 268 2.30 -16.31 7.13
N ARG A 269 3.27 -15.61 7.75
CA ARG A 269 4.58 -16.15 8.16
C ARG A 269 5.41 -16.74 7.01
N LYS A 270 5.21 -16.23 5.79
CA LYS A 270 5.96 -16.70 4.63
C LYS A 270 7.30 -15.99 4.50
N PRO A 271 8.35 -16.69 4.03
CA PRO A 271 9.56 -16.03 3.60
C PRO A 271 9.26 -14.98 2.53
N VAL A 272 10.00 -13.87 2.53
CA VAL A 272 9.77 -12.76 1.60
C VAL A 272 11.07 -12.37 0.92
N LEU A 273 11.05 -12.27 -0.42
CA LEU A 273 12.15 -11.77 -1.25
C LEU A 273 11.76 -10.46 -1.91
N LEU A 274 12.45 -9.38 -1.58
CA LEU A 274 12.22 -8.05 -2.17
C LEU A 274 13.38 -7.62 -3.06
N PHE A 275 13.10 -6.71 -3.99
CA PHE A 275 14.16 -5.92 -4.64
C PHE A 275 14.61 -4.81 -3.68
N ARG A 276 15.94 -4.61 -3.56
CA ARG A 276 16.52 -3.55 -2.73
C ARG A 276 16.22 -2.17 -3.31
N ALA A 277 15.24 -1.50 -2.75
CA ALA A 277 14.76 -0.18 -3.16
C ALA A 277 14.70 0.78 -1.95
N PRO A 278 14.52 2.08 -2.15
CA PRO A 278 14.48 3.04 -1.04
C PRO A 278 13.45 2.71 0.05
N TYR A 279 12.29 2.18 -0.31
CA TYR A 279 11.24 1.82 0.65
C TYR A 279 11.63 0.65 1.57
N THR A 280 12.52 -0.25 1.11
CA THR A 280 12.95 -1.41 1.92
C THR A 280 13.90 -1.05 3.06
N ARG A 281 14.24 0.24 3.21
CA ARG A 281 14.97 0.76 4.37
C ARG A 281 14.10 0.95 5.60
N ASP A 282 12.78 0.84 5.45
CA ASP A 282 11.86 0.86 6.59
C ASP A 282 12.16 -0.32 7.53
N ALA A 283 12.11 -0.07 8.83
CA ALA A 283 12.38 -1.07 9.85
C ALA A 283 11.45 -2.29 9.76
N LEU A 284 10.25 -2.12 9.19
CA LEU A 284 9.31 -3.21 8.94
C LEU A 284 9.91 -4.33 8.08
N PHE A 285 10.81 -3.98 7.14
CA PHE A 285 11.43 -4.92 6.20
C PHE A 285 12.81 -5.40 6.66
N SER A 286 13.23 -5.04 7.88
CA SER A 286 14.51 -5.53 8.41
C SER A 286 14.48 -7.05 8.58
N GLY A 287 15.54 -7.72 8.15
CA GLY A 287 15.67 -9.19 8.22
C GLY A 287 14.97 -9.96 7.08
N LEU A 288 14.34 -9.28 6.12
CA LEU A 288 13.85 -9.94 4.92
C LEU A 288 15.00 -10.29 3.95
N ALA A 289 14.73 -11.20 3.01
CA ALA A 289 15.66 -11.49 1.93
C ALA A 289 15.57 -10.43 0.82
N PHE A 290 16.71 -10.14 0.16
CA PHE A 290 16.77 -9.16 -0.91
C PHE A 290 17.53 -9.65 -2.13
N THR A 291 17.11 -9.16 -3.30
CA THR A 291 17.93 -9.11 -4.51
C THR A 291 18.39 -7.68 -4.74
N GLU A 292 19.63 -7.49 -5.15
CA GLU A 292 20.22 -6.19 -5.45
C GLU A 292 20.08 -5.80 -6.94
N THR A 293 19.50 -6.69 -7.76
CA THR A 293 19.39 -6.52 -9.21
C THR A 293 18.05 -7.05 -9.72
N LEU A 294 17.59 -6.46 -10.82
CA LEU A 294 16.46 -6.96 -11.60
C LEU A 294 16.92 -7.74 -12.85
N GLU A 295 18.24 -7.90 -13.05
CA GLU A 295 18.77 -8.74 -14.13
C GLU A 295 18.42 -10.21 -13.82
N PRO A 296 17.64 -10.90 -14.67
CA PRO A 296 17.09 -12.23 -14.37
C PRO A 296 18.14 -13.25 -13.94
N ASP A 297 19.29 -13.28 -14.63
CA ASP A 297 20.37 -14.25 -14.37
C ASP A 297 20.92 -14.14 -12.94
N ARG A 298 21.19 -12.92 -12.49
CA ARG A 298 21.72 -12.64 -11.14
C ARG A 298 20.64 -12.74 -10.07
N ALA A 299 19.43 -12.26 -10.38
CA ALA A 299 18.31 -12.31 -9.46
C ALA A 299 17.82 -13.75 -9.21
N ALA A 300 17.95 -14.63 -10.21
CA ALA A 300 17.62 -16.06 -10.10
C ALA A 300 18.40 -16.79 -8.98
N GLU A 301 19.61 -16.34 -8.66
CA GLU A 301 20.36 -16.90 -7.52
C GLU A 301 19.70 -16.60 -6.18
N ALA A 302 19.14 -15.39 -6.00
CA ALA A 302 18.44 -15.04 -4.77
C ALA A 302 17.15 -15.84 -4.61
N LEU A 303 16.41 -16.07 -5.71
CA LEU A 303 15.24 -16.96 -5.73
C LEU A 303 15.63 -18.39 -5.31
N GLN A 304 16.68 -18.94 -5.91
CA GLN A 304 17.13 -20.31 -5.61
C GLN A 304 17.54 -20.46 -4.13
N ARG A 305 18.32 -19.52 -3.61
CA ARG A 305 18.72 -19.54 -2.19
C ARG A 305 17.52 -19.57 -1.25
N LEU A 306 16.50 -18.72 -1.51
CA LEU A 306 15.31 -18.70 -0.66
C LEU A 306 14.40 -19.91 -0.88
N TRP A 307 14.39 -20.47 -2.11
CA TRP A 307 13.70 -21.71 -2.40
C TRP A 307 14.25 -22.88 -1.59
N ASP A 308 15.58 -23.00 -1.54
CA ASP A 308 16.26 -24.11 -0.86
C ASP A 308 16.22 -23.97 0.67
N ALA A 309 16.38 -22.74 1.17
CA ALA A 309 16.43 -22.45 2.62
C ALA A 309 15.44 -21.30 2.99
N PRO A 310 14.14 -21.58 2.99
CA PRO A 310 13.13 -20.55 3.31
C PRO A 310 13.21 -20.14 4.77
N GLN A 311 13.31 -18.82 5.02
CA GLN A 311 13.32 -18.22 6.35
C GLN A 311 11.96 -17.57 6.63
N PRO A 312 11.11 -18.10 7.51
CA PRO A 312 9.82 -17.53 7.83
C PRO A 312 9.95 -16.10 8.37
N THR A 313 9.04 -15.25 7.96
CA THR A 313 8.93 -13.89 8.47
C THR A 313 7.79 -13.77 9.48
N ARG A 314 7.65 -12.62 10.10
CA ARG A 314 6.57 -12.37 11.05
C ARG A 314 6.14 -10.91 11.00
N LEU A 315 4.83 -10.70 10.98
CA LEU A 315 4.20 -9.40 11.19
C LEU A 315 3.61 -9.35 12.61
N ASP A 316 3.80 -8.22 13.27
CA ASP A 316 3.20 -7.97 14.58
C ASP A 316 1.69 -7.72 14.43
N SER A 317 0.88 -8.16 15.40
CA SER A 317 -0.58 -7.99 15.40
C SER A 317 -1.03 -6.52 15.51
N ARG A 318 -0.14 -5.59 15.88
CA ARG A 318 -0.40 -4.14 15.84
C ARG A 318 -0.64 -3.61 14.44
N PHE A 319 -0.33 -4.39 13.40
CA PHE A 319 -0.58 -4.06 11.98
C PHE A 319 -1.91 -4.65 11.48
N THR A 320 -2.94 -4.75 12.31
CA THR A 320 -4.28 -5.15 11.87
C THR A 320 -5.15 -3.92 11.59
N TRP A 321 -6.15 -4.06 10.73
CA TRP A 321 -7.07 -2.96 10.43
C TRP A 321 -7.84 -2.46 11.65
N PRO A 322 -8.30 -3.30 12.61
CA PRO A 322 -8.89 -2.81 13.86
C PRO A 322 -7.96 -1.90 14.65
N GLU A 323 -6.66 -2.21 14.72
CA GLU A 323 -5.69 -1.38 15.43
C GLU A 323 -5.43 -0.04 14.71
N VAL A 324 -5.38 -0.06 13.37
CA VAL A 324 -5.34 1.15 12.54
C VAL A 324 -6.56 2.03 12.80
N ALA A 325 -7.75 1.42 12.82
CA ALA A 325 -9.01 2.14 13.08
C ALA A 325 -9.02 2.82 14.45
N ARG A 326 -8.55 2.16 15.53
CA ARG A 326 -8.45 2.77 16.87
C ARG A 326 -7.54 3.99 16.87
N ARG A 327 -6.37 3.91 16.23
CA ARG A 327 -5.44 5.03 16.11
C ARG A 327 -6.05 6.19 15.32
N LEU A 328 -6.68 5.91 14.17
CA LEU A 328 -7.34 6.92 13.36
C LEU A 328 -8.52 7.56 14.12
N ARG A 329 -9.32 6.78 14.84
CA ARG A 329 -10.40 7.31 15.69
C ARG A 329 -9.88 8.36 16.67
N THR A 330 -8.79 8.07 17.38
CA THR A 330 -8.17 9.02 18.33
C THR A 330 -7.74 10.31 17.62
N ILE A 331 -7.13 10.22 16.44
CA ILE A 331 -6.73 11.36 15.62
C ILE A 331 -7.95 12.18 15.19
N TYR A 332 -9.04 11.53 14.77
CA TYR A 332 -10.27 12.20 14.32
C TYR A 332 -10.98 12.93 15.44
N LEU A 333 -11.09 12.32 16.63
CA LEU A 333 -11.65 12.97 17.81
C LEU A 333 -10.86 14.24 18.16
N THR A 334 -9.54 14.14 18.20
CA THR A 334 -8.66 15.30 18.45
C THR A 334 -8.83 16.38 17.37
N ALA A 335 -8.92 15.99 16.08
CA ALA A 335 -9.12 16.90 14.96
C ALA A 335 -10.46 17.64 15.00
N CYS A 336 -11.49 17.04 15.61
CA CYS A 336 -12.81 17.65 15.84
C CYS A 336 -12.91 18.40 17.18
N GLY A 337 -11.82 18.52 17.96
CA GLY A 337 -11.83 19.20 19.27
C GLY A 337 -12.49 18.38 20.40
N THR A 338 -12.76 17.10 20.18
CA THR A 338 -13.32 16.19 21.18
C THR A 338 -12.17 15.50 21.91
N LYS A 339 -12.16 15.51 23.23
CA LYS A 339 -11.17 14.73 23.99
C LYS A 339 -11.46 13.24 23.77
N PRO A 340 -10.46 12.41 23.43
CA PRO A 340 -10.64 10.98 23.44
C PRO A 340 -10.92 10.51 24.87
N ASP A 341 -11.89 9.62 25.04
CA ASP A 341 -12.12 8.95 26.31
C ASP A 341 -10.82 8.19 26.70
N VAL A 342 -10.33 8.45 27.92
CA VAL A 342 -9.09 7.85 28.47
C VAL A 342 -9.38 6.41 28.92
#